data_61f2778e749d762fb7bfcddda37fc716
#
_entry.id   61f2778e749d762fb7bfcddda37fc716
#
_cell.length_a   1.000
_cell.length_b   1.000
_cell.length_c   1.000
_cell.angle_alpha   90.00
_cell.angle_beta   90.00
_cell.angle_gamma   90.00
#
_symmetry.space_group_name_H-M   'P 1'
#
loop_
_entity.id
_entity.type
_entity.pdbx_description
1 polymer ?
#
loop_
_entity_poly.entity_id
_entity_poly.type
_entity_poly.pdbx_seq_one_letter_code
_entity_poly.pdbx_strand_id
1 'polypeptide(L)'
;MRKTAAYAFHHSIPILIGFFPVGIAYGLLMQQTGYNFLWSGACSLFVLAGSLQFLMVTFFAGGVSLATVAVLALLLNSRHIFYGLSFIDKFRSFGPWRWFLIYSLCDENYSLHCSHDFGPDVNEKWAYVLTAALVTFYWVTLSMLGGLVGSLIPFDTTGIDFALTALFTVIVVDQLRGARTRIPAVVAAVSSIGALLLLGPDKFLLPSLLVTVAALTLLRPVLAPKYAEGGAQA
;
A
#
# COMPACT_ATOMS: atom_id res chain seq x y z
N MET A 1 -5.17 -11.42 27.58
CA MET A 1 -4.03 -10.84 26.85
C MET A 1 -3.24 -11.88 26.08
N ARG A 2 -2.73 -13.00 26.67
CA ARG A 2 -1.95 -14.02 25.93
C ARG A 2 -2.69 -14.61 24.73
N LYS A 3 -3.97 -14.96 24.89
CA LYS A 3 -4.80 -15.47 23.78
C LYS A 3 -5.02 -14.43 22.69
N THR A 4 -5.23 -13.16 23.07
CA THR A 4 -5.38 -12.05 22.13
C THR A 4 -4.09 -11.79 21.33
N ALA A 5 -2.93 -11.85 21.99
CA ALA A 5 -1.63 -11.68 21.31
C ALA A 5 -1.35 -12.85 20.34
N ALA A 6 -1.64 -14.09 20.74
CA ALA A 6 -1.53 -15.25 19.86
C ALA A 6 -2.47 -15.13 18.65
N TYR A 7 -3.71 -14.70 18.86
CA TYR A 7 -4.66 -14.43 17.78
C TYR A 7 -4.09 -13.40 16.79
N ALA A 8 -3.67 -12.22 17.29
CA ALA A 8 -3.13 -11.16 16.44
C ALA A 8 -1.91 -11.62 15.62
N PHE A 9 -1.01 -12.38 16.26
CA PHE A 9 0.15 -12.94 15.58
C PHE A 9 -0.25 -13.91 14.46
N HIS A 10 -1.08 -14.92 14.76
CA HIS A 10 -1.53 -15.88 13.73
C HIS A 10 -2.29 -15.21 12.59
N HIS A 11 -3.14 -14.22 12.92
CA HIS A 11 -3.93 -13.49 11.94
C HIS A 11 -3.07 -12.63 11.02
N SER A 12 -1.92 -12.14 11.49
CA SER A 12 -0.98 -11.30 10.73
C SER A 12 0.09 -12.07 9.92
N ILE A 13 0.25 -13.39 10.14
CA ILE A 13 1.25 -14.22 9.42
C ILE A 13 1.16 -14.10 7.89
N PRO A 14 -0.03 -14.14 7.25
CA PRO A 14 -0.11 -14.01 5.80
C PRO A 14 0.48 -12.69 5.29
N ILE A 15 0.30 -11.60 6.06
CA ILE A 15 0.88 -10.30 5.71
C ILE A 15 2.40 -10.31 5.88
N LEU A 16 2.92 -10.93 6.93
CA LEU A 16 4.37 -11.09 7.11
C LEU A 16 5.02 -11.80 5.91
N ILE A 17 4.39 -12.88 5.43
CA ILE A 17 4.88 -13.64 4.26
C ILE A 17 4.83 -12.77 3.01
N GLY A 18 3.73 -12.03 2.78
CA GLY A 18 3.59 -11.13 1.64
C GLY A 18 4.55 -9.94 1.69
N PHE A 19 4.79 -9.38 2.88
CA PHE A 19 5.69 -8.26 3.07
C PHE A 19 7.17 -8.63 2.92
N PHE A 20 7.53 -9.88 3.14
CA PHE A 20 8.93 -10.30 3.13
C PHE A 20 9.65 -9.92 1.82
N PRO A 21 9.20 -10.36 0.63
CA PRO A 21 9.86 -9.97 -0.62
C PRO A 21 9.72 -8.48 -0.92
N VAL A 22 8.56 -7.90 -0.66
CA VAL A 22 8.23 -6.51 -1.03
C VAL A 22 8.99 -5.51 -0.15
N GLY A 23 9.04 -5.75 1.17
CA GLY A 23 9.76 -4.89 2.11
C GLY A 23 11.27 -4.92 1.87
N ILE A 24 11.84 -6.12 1.63
CA ILE A 24 13.27 -6.25 1.26
C ILE A 24 13.55 -5.50 -0.04
N ALA A 25 12.70 -5.66 -1.08
CA ALA A 25 12.86 -4.95 -2.35
C ALA A 25 12.83 -3.42 -2.17
N TYR A 26 11.89 -2.90 -1.36
CA TYR A 26 11.83 -1.47 -1.06
C TYR A 26 13.12 -0.96 -0.40
N GLY A 27 13.62 -1.66 0.61
CA GLY A 27 14.87 -1.28 1.29
C GLY A 27 16.09 -1.31 0.37
N LEU A 28 16.20 -2.32 -0.50
CA LEU A 28 17.22 -2.41 -1.55
C LEU A 28 17.19 -1.19 -2.47
N LEU A 29 16.01 -0.83 -2.98
CA LEU A 29 15.82 0.31 -3.88
C LEU A 29 16.18 1.63 -3.22
N MET A 30 15.82 1.85 -1.95
CA MET A 30 16.23 3.02 -1.17
C MET A 30 17.74 3.11 -1.05
N GLN A 31 18.41 2.00 -0.73
CA GLN A 31 19.88 1.96 -0.65
C GLN A 31 20.54 2.34 -1.98
N GLN A 32 19.99 1.92 -3.10
CA GLN A 32 20.52 2.22 -4.44
C GLN A 32 20.34 3.68 -4.84
N THR A 33 19.31 4.35 -4.34
CA THR A 33 19.14 5.79 -4.51
C THR A 33 19.99 6.63 -3.55
N GLY A 34 20.89 5.99 -2.77
CA GLY A 34 21.81 6.66 -1.85
C GLY A 34 21.25 6.86 -0.43
N TYR A 35 20.04 6.34 -0.15
CA TYR A 35 19.41 6.42 1.18
C TYR A 35 19.64 5.14 1.95
N ASN A 36 20.32 5.21 3.09
CA ASN A 36 20.66 4.06 3.93
C ASN A 36 19.42 3.43 4.60
N PHE A 37 19.63 2.28 5.26
CA PHE A 37 18.58 1.53 5.92
C PHE A 37 17.78 2.32 6.98
N LEU A 38 18.37 3.35 7.61
CA LEU A 38 17.66 4.21 8.56
C LEU A 38 16.60 5.06 7.86
N TRP A 39 16.90 5.57 6.68
CA TRP A 39 15.93 6.29 5.86
C TRP A 39 14.82 5.38 5.36
N SER A 40 15.14 4.14 4.97
CA SER A 40 14.13 3.14 4.62
C SER A 40 13.16 2.89 5.78
N GLY A 41 13.70 2.71 6.99
CA GLY A 41 12.91 2.55 8.21
C GLY A 41 12.09 3.80 8.58
N ALA A 42 12.69 4.99 8.49
CA ALA A 42 11.99 6.25 8.76
C ALA A 42 10.81 6.46 7.79
N CYS A 43 11.03 6.31 6.48
CA CYS A 43 9.95 6.38 5.50
C CYS A 43 8.86 5.33 5.78
N SER A 44 9.24 4.10 6.09
CA SER A 44 8.30 3.02 6.42
C SER A 44 7.50 3.30 7.68
N LEU A 45 8.09 3.96 8.67
CA LEU A 45 7.41 4.32 9.90
C LEU A 45 6.50 5.55 9.72
N PHE A 46 6.94 6.59 9.04
CA PHE A 46 6.20 7.86 9.00
C PHE A 46 5.23 7.98 7.82
N VAL A 47 5.51 7.33 6.70
CA VAL A 47 4.64 7.36 5.51
C VAL A 47 3.64 6.20 5.54
N LEU A 48 4.07 5.00 5.89
CA LEU A 48 3.29 3.77 6.04
C LEU A 48 2.30 3.53 4.86
N ALA A 49 2.75 3.79 3.66
CA ALA A 49 1.98 3.63 2.43
C ALA A 49 2.85 2.99 1.35
N GLY A 50 2.86 1.65 1.29
CA GLY A 50 3.78 0.86 0.46
C GLY A 50 3.87 1.36 -0.98
N SER A 51 2.74 1.49 -1.68
CA SER A 51 2.71 1.98 -3.07
C SER A 51 3.32 3.38 -3.23
N LEU A 52 3.05 4.30 -2.28
CA LEU A 52 3.64 5.63 -2.31
C LEU A 52 5.14 5.58 -2.02
N GLN A 53 5.59 4.70 -1.12
CA GLN A 53 7.01 4.57 -0.80
C GLN A 53 7.82 4.08 -1.99
N PHE A 54 7.31 3.15 -2.79
CA PHE A 54 7.96 2.78 -4.05
C PHE A 54 8.00 3.94 -5.05
N LEU A 55 6.93 4.72 -5.14
CA LEU A 55 6.91 5.93 -5.97
C LEU A 55 7.89 7.01 -5.44
N MET A 56 8.05 7.13 -4.11
CA MET A 56 9.02 8.04 -3.50
C MET A 56 10.46 7.73 -3.92
N VAL A 57 10.82 6.47 -4.14
CA VAL A 57 12.14 6.09 -4.67
C VAL A 57 12.41 6.83 -6.00
N THR A 58 11.41 6.87 -6.88
CA THR A 58 11.54 7.59 -8.17
C THR A 58 11.61 9.11 -7.98
N PHE A 59 10.92 9.65 -6.97
CA PHE A 59 11.00 11.09 -6.64
C PHE A 59 12.38 11.48 -6.15
N PHE A 60 13.00 10.66 -5.33
CA PHE A 60 14.35 10.88 -4.82
C PHE A 60 15.42 10.80 -5.93
N ALA A 61 15.21 9.91 -6.90
CA ALA A 61 16.13 9.77 -8.04
C ALA A 61 16.00 10.89 -9.10
N GLY A 62 14.80 11.47 -9.25
CA GLY A 62 14.45 12.26 -10.45
C GLY A 62 14.24 13.76 -10.27
N GLY A 63 14.45 14.37 -9.10
CA GLY A 63 14.28 15.83 -8.92
C GLY A 63 12.86 16.36 -9.21
N VAL A 64 11.84 15.57 -8.91
CA VAL A 64 10.42 15.88 -9.14
C VAL A 64 9.98 17.08 -8.29
N SER A 65 9.15 17.98 -8.83
CA SER A 65 8.67 19.16 -8.10
C SER A 65 7.80 18.75 -6.89
N LEU A 66 7.92 19.48 -5.78
CA LEU A 66 7.12 19.22 -4.57
C LEU A 66 5.61 19.27 -4.82
N ALA A 67 5.17 20.13 -5.75
CA ALA A 67 3.76 20.20 -6.13
C ALA A 67 3.30 18.90 -6.81
N THR A 68 4.10 18.33 -7.71
CA THR A 68 3.82 17.05 -8.35
C THR A 68 3.81 15.92 -7.32
N VAL A 69 4.79 15.88 -6.41
CA VAL A 69 4.82 14.90 -5.30
C VAL A 69 3.54 14.98 -4.45
N ALA A 70 3.12 16.20 -4.07
CA ALA A 70 1.92 16.39 -3.25
C ALA A 70 0.65 15.89 -3.95
N VAL A 71 0.47 16.21 -5.24
CA VAL A 71 -0.70 15.77 -6.00
C VAL A 71 -0.71 14.25 -6.19
N LEU A 72 0.43 13.65 -6.57
CA LEU A 72 0.54 12.20 -6.73
C LEU A 72 0.31 11.46 -5.41
N ALA A 73 0.88 11.96 -4.31
CA ALA A 73 0.67 11.39 -2.98
C ALA A 73 -0.80 11.45 -2.56
N LEU A 74 -1.48 12.59 -2.79
CA LEU A 74 -2.89 12.75 -2.47
C LEU A 74 -3.75 11.79 -3.30
N LEU A 75 -3.54 11.73 -4.61
CA LEU A 75 -4.32 10.86 -5.49
C LEU A 75 -4.11 9.37 -5.16
N LEU A 76 -2.87 8.96 -4.97
CA LEU A 76 -2.53 7.56 -4.67
C LEU A 76 -3.09 7.12 -3.31
N ASN A 77 -3.01 7.99 -2.29
CA ASN A 77 -3.46 7.71 -0.94
C ASN A 77 -4.94 8.08 -0.69
N SER A 78 -5.66 8.61 -1.66
CA SER A 78 -7.09 8.96 -1.52
C SER A 78 -7.94 7.77 -1.02
N ARG A 79 -7.55 6.54 -1.34
CA ARG A 79 -8.19 5.30 -0.88
C ARG A 79 -8.21 5.16 0.66
N HIS A 80 -7.20 5.69 1.37
CA HIS A 80 -7.14 5.63 2.84
C HIS A 80 -8.28 6.41 3.51
N ILE A 81 -8.84 7.42 2.82
CA ILE A 81 -10.03 8.14 3.29
C ILE A 81 -11.21 7.17 3.42
N PHE A 82 -11.41 6.31 2.41
CA PHE A 82 -12.50 5.32 2.42
C PHE A 82 -12.29 4.24 3.47
N TYR A 83 -11.04 3.82 3.70
CA TYR A 83 -10.71 2.88 4.77
C TYR A 83 -11.06 3.47 6.14
N GLY A 84 -10.66 4.73 6.36
CA GLY A 84 -10.97 5.45 7.58
C GLY A 84 -12.48 5.55 7.84
N LEU A 85 -13.27 5.87 6.82
CA LEU A 85 -14.73 5.97 6.93
C LEU A 85 -15.38 4.67 7.42
N SER A 86 -14.86 3.52 6.99
CA SER A 86 -15.40 2.20 7.38
C SER A 86 -15.19 1.87 8.87
N PHE A 87 -14.22 2.50 9.54
CA PHE A 87 -13.84 2.19 10.92
C PHE A 87 -14.07 3.34 11.91
N ILE A 88 -14.70 4.46 11.51
CA ILE A 88 -14.90 5.63 12.38
C ILE A 88 -15.53 5.26 13.71
N ASP A 89 -16.70 4.62 13.67
CA ASP A 89 -17.45 4.31 14.89
C ASP A 89 -16.73 3.28 15.74
N LYS A 90 -16.10 2.30 15.10
CA LYS A 90 -15.35 1.25 15.77
C LYS A 90 -14.15 1.81 16.52
N PHE A 91 -13.30 2.57 15.86
CA PHE A 91 -12.08 3.11 16.47
C PHE A 91 -12.38 4.20 17.51
N ARG A 92 -13.49 4.92 17.36
CA ARG A 92 -13.95 5.88 18.37
C ARG A 92 -14.14 5.22 19.74
N SER A 93 -14.64 3.99 19.79
CA SER A 93 -14.85 3.23 21.03
C SER A 93 -13.56 2.82 21.75
N PHE A 94 -12.39 2.84 21.06
CA PHE A 94 -11.13 2.38 21.61
C PHE A 94 -10.30 3.47 22.34
N GLY A 95 -10.86 4.67 22.50
CA GLY A 95 -10.25 5.76 23.26
C GLY A 95 -8.96 6.29 22.60
N PRO A 96 -7.85 6.51 23.36
CA PRO A 96 -6.61 7.08 22.80
C PRO A 96 -5.98 6.21 21.69
N TRP A 97 -6.19 4.91 21.71
CA TRP A 97 -5.65 3.98 20.72
C TRP A 97 -6.19 4.19 19.32
N ARG A 98 -7.31 4.93 19.18
CA ARG A 98 -7.86 5.31 17.87
C ARG A 98 -6.83 6.02 16.99
N TRP A 99 -5.99 6.88 17.57
CA TRP A 99 -5.01 7.65 16.80
C TRP A 99 -3.94 6.75 16.17
N PHE A 100 -3.48 5.75 16.92
CA PHE A 100 -2.57 4.75 16.40
C PHE A 100 -3.22 3.91 15.29
N LEU A 101 -4.46 3.47 15.48
CA LEU A 101 -5.19 2.69 14.49
C LEU A 101 -5.49 3.47 13.21
N ILE A 102 -5.81 4.77 13.32
CA ILE A 102 -5.99 5.64 12.16
C ILE A 102 -4.67 5.82 11.40
N TYR A 103 -3.59 6.08 12.12
CA TYR A 103 -2.27 6.22 11.54
C TYR A 103 -1.80 4.95 10.82
N SER A 104 -2.00 3.79 11.43
CA SER A 104 -1.56 2.50 10.90
C SER A 104 -2.49 1.90 9.84
N LEU A 105 -3.58 2.59 9.46
CA LEU A 105 -4.59 2.07 8.53
C LEU A 105 -4.08 2.11 7.08
N CYS A 106 -3.37 1.06 6.68
CA CYS A 106 -2.96 0.78 5.31
C CYS A 106 -3.85 -0.31 4.68
N ASP A 107 -3.57 -0.68 3.44
CA ASP A 107 -4.34 -1.70 2.69
C ASP A 107 -4.41 -3.03 3.45
N GLU A 108 -3.30 -3.47 4.00
CA GLU A 108 -3.15 -4.73 4.68
C GLU A 108 -3.87 -4.72 6.02
N ASN A 109 -3.70 -3.64 6.81
CA ASN A 109 -4.43 -3.47 8.06
C ASN A 109 -5.93 -3.38 7.82
N TYR A 110 -6.36 -2.68 6.77
CA TYR A 110 -7.77 -2.63 6.39
C TYR A 110 -8.32 -4.03 6.09
N SER A 111 -7.61 -4.81 5.26
CA SER A 111 -8.00 -6.18 4.92
C SER A 111 -8.11 -7.08 6.15
N LEU A 112 -7.10 -7.06 7.03
CA LEU A 112 -7.11 -7.84 8.27
C LEU A 112 -8.24 -7.39 9.21
N HIS A 113 -8.45 -6.09 9.35
CA HIS A 113 -9.51 -5.55 10.21
C HIS A 113 -10.92 -5.90 9.72
N CYS A 114 -11.12 -6.03 8.41
CA CYS A 114 -12.37 -6.50 7.83
C CYS A 114 -12.59 -8.02 8.01
N SER A 115 -11.52 -8.80 8.18
CA SER A 115 -11.55 -10.25 8.27
C SER A 115 -11.46 -10.80 9.70
N HIS A 116 -11.51 -9.92 10.72
CA HIS A 116 -11.48 -10.35 12.11
C HIS A 116 -12.71 -11.19 12.47
N ASP A 117 -12.46 -12.40 12.96
CA ASP A 117 -13.43 -13.27 13.61
C ASP A 117 -12.95 -13.57 15.04
N PHE A 118 -13.60 -12.95 16.02
CA PHE A 118 -13.15 -12.99 17.42
C PHE A 118 -13.79 -14.13 18.17
N GLY A 119 -13.00 -15.06 18.66
CA GLY A 119 -13.45 -16.04 19.63
C GLY A 119 -13.75 -15.39 21.02
N PRO A 120 -14.47 -16.10 21.89
CA PRO A 120 -14.96 -15.56 23.18
C PRO A 120 -13.86 -15.08 24.13
N ASP A 121 -12.63 -15.56 23.95
CA ASP A 121 -11.48 -15.25 24.81
C ASP A 121 -10.58 -14.14 24.27
N VAL A 122 -10.92 -13.55 23.11
CA VAL A 122 -10.12 -12.51 22.43
C VAL A 122 -10.67 -11.14 22.76
N ASN A 123 -9.84 -10.28 23.32
CA ASN A 123 -10.22 -8.90 23.53
C ASN A 123 -10.13 -8.13 22.21
N GLU A 124 -11.28 -7.72 21.71
CA GLU A 124 -11.44 -7.07 20.41
C GLU A 124 -10.50 -5.86 20.23
N LYS A 125 -10.54 -4.89 21.15
CA LYS A 125 -9.70 -3.69 21.10
C LYS A 125 -8.21 -4.02 20.94
N TRP A 126 -7.74 -4.94 21.79
CA TRP A 126 -6.32 -5.32 21.75
C TRP A 126 -5.98 -6.18 20.55
N ALA A 127 -6.92 -6.92 19.99
CA ALA A 127 -6.71 -7.63 18.73
C ALA A 127 -6.44 -6.66 17.58
N TYR A 128 -7.25 -5.59 17.44
CA TYR A 128 -7.02 -4.53 16.47
C TYR A 128 -5.65 -3.85 16.65
N VAL A 129 -5.35 -3.42 17.89
CA VAL A 129 -4.10 -2.69 18.20
C VAL A 129 -2.87 -3.55 17.94
N LEU A 130 -2.88 -4.81 18.40
CA LEU A 130 -1.73 -5.71 18.25
C LEU A 130 -1.53 -6.13 16.79
N THR A 131 -2.61 -6.41 16.04
CA THR A 131 -2.51 -6.70 14.61
C THR A 131 -1.89 -5.52 13.86
N ALA A 132 -2.38 -4.31 14.08
CA ALA A 132 -1.84 -3.11 13.47
C ALA A 132 -0.37 -2.85 13.84
N ALA A 133 0.00 -3.07 15.10
CA ALA A 133 1.38 -2.94 15.57
C ALA A 133 2.32 -3.96 14.91
N LEU A 134 1.89 -5.22 14.79
CA LEU A 134 2.66 -6.27 14.14
C LEU A 134 2.87 -5.97 12.65
N VAL A 135 1.83 -5.58 11.92
CA VAL A 135 1.91 -5.23 10.50
C VAL A 135 2.87 -4.06 10.27
N THR A 136 2.74 -2.99 11.08
CA THR A 136 3.66 -1.85 11.04
C THR A 136 5.11 -2.29 11.35
N PHE A 137 5.29 -3.10 12.37
CA PHE A 137 6.61 -3.63 12.75
C PHE A 137 7.22 -4.47 11.63
N TYR A 138 6.46 -5.35 10.99
CA TYR A 138 6.94 -6.16 9.87
C TYR A 138 7.41 -5.29 8.72
N TRP A 139 6.60 -4.29 8.32
CA TRP A 139 6.94 -3.40 7.22
C TRP A 139 8.22 -2.61 7.48
N VAL A 140 8.33 -1.97 8.65
CA VAL A 140 9.51 -1.20 9.03
C VAL A 140 10.76 -2.07 9.09
N THR A 141 10.66 -3.24 9.76
CA THR A 141 11.80 -4.13 9.94
C THR A 141 12.29 -4.71 8.61
N LEU A 142 11.38 -5.17 7.77
CA LEU A 142 11.75 -5.73 6.46
C LEU A 142 12.33 -4.67 5.52
N SER A 143 11.81 -3.44 5.55
CA SER A 143 12.38 -2.31 4.81
C SER A 143 13.80 -1.97 5.28
N MET A 144 14.02 -1.96 6.59
CA MET A 144 15.36 -1.73 7.14
C MET A 144 16.33 -2.87 6.80
N LEU A 145 15.89 -4.12 6.91
CA LEU A 145 16.68 -5.30 6.53
C LEU A 145 17.06 -5.25 5.05
N GLY A 146 16.14 -4.87 4.17
CA GLY A 146 16.42 -4.68 2.75
C GLY A 146 17.50 -3.63 2.50
N GLY A 147 17.41 -2.48 3.14
CA GLY A 147 18.42 -1.44 3.07
C GLY A 147 19.79 -1.88 3.62
N LEU A 148 19.79 -2.64 4.72
CA LEU A 148 21.02 -3.19 5.30
C LEU A 148 21.66 -4.23 4.36
N VAL A 149 20.89 -5.17 3.84
CA VAL A 149 21.37 -6.18 2.88
C VAL A 149 21.93 -5.50 1.64
N GLY A 150 21.24 -4.46 1.13
CA GLY A 150 21.72 -3.66 -0.01
C GLY A 150 23.03 -2.94 0.23
N SER A 151 23.35 -2.59 1.49
CA SER A 151 24.64 -1.97 1.85
C SER A 151 25.80 -2.96 1.95
N LEU A 152 25.49 -4.24 2.21
CA LEU A 152 26.50 -5.28 2.44
C LEU A 152 26.89 -6.01 1.15
N ILE A 153 26.00 -6.05 0.18
CA ILE A 153 26.23 -6.77 -1.08
C ILE A 153 26.49 -5.71 -2.17
N PRO A 154 27.63 -5.74 -2.84
CA PRO A 154 27.87 -4.90 -4.01
C PRO A 154 26.95 -5.39 -5.14
N PHE A 155 25.73 -4.83 -5.18
CA PHE A 155 24.82 -5.10 -6.28
C PHE A 155 25.26 -4.34 -7.52
N ASP A 156 25.38 -5.04 -8.62
CA ASP A 156 25.36 -4.45 -9.94
C ASP A 156 23.97 -3.79 -10.13
N THR A 157 23.94 -2.49 -10.34
CA THR A 157 22.71 -1.71 -10.55
C THR A 157 22.00 -2.03 -11.86
N THR A 158 22.64 -2.82 -12.72
CA THR A 158 22.10 -3.31 -13.99
C THR A 158 20.89 -4.23 -13.69
N GLY A 159 19.70 -3.73 -13.96
CA GLY A 159 18.45 -4.50 -13.77
C GLY A 159 17.51 -4.01 -12.66
N ILE A 160 17.87 -2.94 -11.95
CA ILE A 160 17.01 -2.36 -10.90
C ILE A 160 15.75 -1.74 -11.49
N ASP A 161 15.87 -1.08 -12.63
CA ASP A 161 14.72 -0.59 -13.39
C ASP A 161 13.77 -1.72 -13.75
N PHE A 162 14.32 -2.92 -14.01
CA PHE A 162 13.53 -4.12 -14.22
C PHE A 162 12.87 -4.61 -12.92
N ALA A 163 13.55 -4.56 -11.78
CA ALA A 163 12.99 -4.97 -10.50
C ALA A 163 11.77 -4.12 -10.11
N LEU A 164 11.83 -2.80 -10.32
CA LEU A 164 10.68 -1.91 -10.14
C LEU A 164 9.53 -2.29 -11.07
N THR A 165 9.81 -2.48 -12.34
CA THR A 165 8.82 -2.88 -13.34
C THR A 165 8.19 -4.24 -12.99
N ALA A 166 9.00 -5.21 -12.60
CA ALA A 166 8.54 -6.54 -12.19
C ALA A 166 7.64 -6.44 -10.94
N LEU A 167 8.04 -5.65 -9.94
CA LEU A 167 7.26 -5.45 -8.73
C LEU A 167 5.88 -4.83 -9.02
N PHE A 168 5.84 -3.72 -9.77
CA PHE A 168 4.57 -3.11 -10.16
C PHE A 168 3.73 -4.04 -11.01
N THR A 169 4.34 -4.84 -11.87
CA THR A 169 3.63 -5.87 -12.65
C THR A 169 2.99 -6.92 -11.75
N VAL A 170 3.70 -7.42 -10.74
CA VAL A 170 3.15 -8.36 -9.75
C VAL A 170 1.97 -7.74 -9.01
N ILE A 171 2.11 -6.49 -8.53
CA ILE A 171 1.02 -5.77 -7.84
C ILE A 171 -0.21 -5.65 -8.75
N VAL A 172 -0.03 -5.29 -10.02
CA VAL A 172 -1.13 -5.21 -11.00
C VAL A 172 -1.78 -6.57 -11.21
N VAL A 173 -0.99 -7.64 -11.37
CA VAL A 173 -1.50 -9.00 -11.55
C VAL A 173 -2.31 -9.46 -10.34
N ASP A 174 -1.84 -9.19 -9.12
CA ASP A 174 -2.54 -9.55 -7.89
C ASP A 174 -3.85 -8.77 -7.74
N GLN A 175 -3.83 -7.48 -8.05
CA GLN A 175 -5.06 -6.67 -8.08
C GLN A 175 -6.06 -7.17 -9.12
N LEU A 176 -5.58 -7.58 -10.32
CA LEU A 176 -6.45 -8.14 -11.37
C LEU A 176 -7.05 -9.50 -10.98
N ARG A 177 -6.30 -10.32 -10.23
CA ARG A 177 -6.80 -11.61 -9.72
C ARG A 177 -7.87 -11.44 -8.65
N GLY A 178 -7.71 -10.45 -7.76
CA GLY A 178 -8.68 -10.11 -6.72
C GLY A 178 -9.84 -9.25 -7.21
N ALA A 179 -9.78 -8.70 -8.42
CA ALA A 179 -10.78 -7.75 -8.91
C ALA A 179 -12.06 -8.44 -9.37
N ARG A 180 -13.21 -7.96 -8.91
CA ARG A 180 -14.55 -8.41 -9.35
C ARG A 180 -14.90 -8.00 -10.78
N THR A 181 -14.27 -6.94 -11.29
CA THR A 181 -14.42 -6.46 -12.67
C THR A 181 -13.09 -5.93 -13.19
N ARG A 182 -12.83 -6.14 -14.46
CA ARG A 182 -11.62 -5.67 -15.14
C ARG A 182 -11.75 -4.25 -15.69
N ILE A 183 -12.91 -3.64 -15.61
CA ILE A 183 -13.17 -2.29 -16.16
C ILE A 183 -12.19 -1.25 -15.62
N PRO A 184 -11.93 -1.14 -14.29
CA PRO A 184 -10.97 -0.16 -13.79
C PRO A 184 -9.56 -0.33 -14.35
N ALA A 185 -9.11 -1.58 -14.51
CA ALA A 185 -7.80 -1.88 -15.06
C ALA A 185 -7.69 -1.50 -16.55
N VAL A 186 -8.74 -1.78 -17.33
CA VAL A 186 -8.80 -1.38 -18.74
C VAL A 186 -8.80 0.14 -18.88
N VAL A 187 -9.61 0.85 -18.07
CA VAL A 187 -9.64 2.31 -18.06
C VAL A 187 -8.27 2.88 -17.71
N ALA A 188 -7.62 2.36 -16.66
CA ALA A 188 -6.28 2.79 -16.27
C ALA A 188 -5.24 2.52 -17.36
N ALA A 189 -5.26 1.35 -17.99
CA ALA A 189 -4.33 1.00 -19.07
C ALA A 189 -4.53 1.91 -20.29
N VAL A 190 -5.76 2.13 -20.73
CA VAL A 190 -6.07 3.01 -21.88
C VAL A 190 -5.66 4.45 -21.58
N SER A 191 -5.99 4.96 -20.38
CA SER A 191 -5.60 6.32 -19.97
C SER A 191 -4.09 6.50 -19.90
N SER A 192 -3.37 5.49 -19.37
CA SER A 192 -1.90 5.56 -19.23
C SER A 192 -1.21 5.48 -20.59
N ILE A 193 -1.62 4.55 -21.46
CA ILE A 193 -1.07 4.42 -22.81
C ILE A 193 -1.38 5.68 -23.63
N GLY A 194 -2.61 6.18 -23.57
CA GLY A 194 -3.00 7.40 -24.28
C GLY A 194 -2.20 8.62 -23.82
N ALA A 195 -2.06 8.80 -22.50
CA ALA A 195 -1.26 9.90 -21.97
C ALA A 195 0.23 9.76 -22.31
N LEU A 196 0.79 8.55 -22.29
CA LEU A 196 2.18 8.28 -22.66
C LEU A 196 2.46 8.64 -24.12
N LEU A 197 1.56 8.25 -25.03
CA LEU A 197 1.71 8.54 -26.47
C LEU A 197 1.56 10.03 -26.79
N LEU A 198 0.71 10.76 -26.04
CA LEU A 198 0.43 12.17 -26.29
C LEU A 198 1.42 13.12 -25.61
N LEU A 199 1.88 12.79 -24.40
CA LEU A 199 2.65 13.70 -23.54
C LEU A 199 4.09 13.27 -23.31
N GLY A 200 4.45 12.05 -23.74
CA GLY A 200 5.77 11.46 -23.52
C GLY A 200 6.02 10.95 -22.09
N PRO A 201 7.17 10.28 -21.87
CA PRO A 201 7.45 9.57 -20.63
C PRO A 201 7.58 10.47 -19.39
N ASP A 202 8.02 11.73 -19.57
CA ASP A 202 8.29 12.63 -18.44
C ASP A 202 7.02 13.26 -17.83
N LYS A 203 5.93 13.33 -18.60
CA LYS A 203 4.72 14.09 -18.22
C LYS A 203 3.43 13.27 -18.18
N PHE A 204 3.45 12.00 -18.56
CA PHE A 204 2.21 11.19 -18.71
C PHE A 204 1.56 10.81 -17.38
N LEU A 205 2.34 10.63 -16.30
CA LEU A 205 1.90 10.01 -15.07
C LEU A 205 0.73 10.76 -14.41
N LEU A 206 0.90 12.07 -14.18
CA LEU A 206 -0.13 12.87 -13.53
C LEU A 206 -1.40 13.01 -14.38
N PRO A 207 -1.34 13.36 -15.68
CA PRO A 207 -2.54 13.40 -16.52
C PRO A 207 -3.25 12.06 -16.65
N SER A 208 -2.52 10.94 -16.78
CA SER A 208 -3.14 9.61 -16.87
C SER A 208 -3.91 9.27 -15.61
N LEU A 209 -3.35 9.60 -14.43
CA LEU A 209 -4.00 9.35 -13.15
C LEU A 209 -5.29 10.19 -13.00
N LEU A 210 -5.23 11.49 -13.35
CA LEU A 210 -6.39 12.38 -13.31
C LEU A 210 -7.52 11.91 -14.25
N VAL A 211 -7.16 11.54 -15.48
CA VAL A 211 -8.10 10.99 -16.46
C VAL A 211 -8.71 9.69 -15.97
N THR A 212 -7.91 8.80 -15.40
CA THR A 212 -8.37 7.53 -14.83
C THR A 212 -9.37 7.76 -13.70
N VAL A 213 -9.05 8.63 -12.75
CA VAL A 213 -9.94 8.97 -11.62
C VAL A 213 -11.25 9.61 -12.13
N ALA A 214 -11.16 10.55 -13.05
CA ALA A 214 -12.34 11.18 -13.65
C ALA A 214 -13.23 10.16 -14.38
N ALA A 215 -12.64 9.32 -15.23
CA ALA A 215 -13.36 8.28 -15.97
C ALA A 215 -14.03 7.26 -15.03
N LEU A 216 -13.32 6.78 -13.99
CA LEU A 216 -13.90 5.84 -13.02
C LEU A 216 -15.00 6.49 -12.17
N THR A 217 -14.88 7.78 -11.85
CA THR A 217 -15.91 8.53 -11.13
C THR A 217 -17.18 8.65 -11.98
N LEU A 218 -17.06 8.94 -13.27
CA LEU A 218 -18.17 8.98 -14.21
C LEU A 218 -18.81 7.59 -14.43
N LEU A 219 -17.99 6.52 -14.42
CA LEU A 219 -18.46 5.14 -14.55
C LEU A 219 -19.00 4.56 -13.23
N ARG A 220 -18.90 5.29 -12.11
CA ARG A 220 -19.39 4.84 -10.80
C ARG A 220 -20.80 4.25 -10.82
N PRO A 221 -21.83 4.88 -11.45
CA PRO A 221 -23.19 4.33 -11.46
C PRO A 221 -23.30 2.96 -12.13
N VAL A 222 -22.38 2.65 -13.07
CA VAL A 222 -22.32 1.34 -13.76
C VAL A 222 -21.50 0.31 -12.96
N LEU A 223 -20.52 0.78 -12.22
CA LEU A 223 -19.60 -0.09 -11.45
C LEU A 223 -20.16 -0.44 -10.07
N ALA A 224 -20.81 0.50 -9.38
CA ALA A 224 -21.30 0.30 -8.01
C ALA A 224 -22.23 -0.92 -7.87
N PRO A 225 -23.19 -1.21 -8.76
CA PRO A 225 -24.02 -2.42 -8.67
C PRO A 225 -23.21 -3.72 -8.75
N LYS A 226 -22.21 -3.77 -9.63
CA LYS A 226 -21.34 -4.95 -9.81
C LYS A 226 -20.47 -5.27 -8.57
N TYR A 227 -20.17 -4.25 -7.76
CA TYR A 227 -19.47 -4.43 -6.48
C TYR A 227 -20.43 -4.79 -5.35
N ALA A 228 -21.71 -4.32 -5.38
CA ALA A 228 -22.71 -4.60 -4.37
C ALA A 228 -23.24 -6.05 -4.43
N GLU A 229 -23.50 -6.57 -5.63
CA GLU A 229 -24.04 -7.92 -5.85
C GLU A 229 -23.08 -9.05 -5.38
N GLY A 230 -21.80 -8.80 -5.32
CA GLY A 230 -20.81 -9.78 -4.83
C GLY A 230 -20.61 -9.80 -3.31
N GLY A 231 -21.15 -8.86 -2.55
CA GLY A 231 -21.08 -8.84 -1.09
C GLY A 231 -22.10 -9.76 -0.40
N ALA A 232 -23.08 -10.26 -1.15
CA ALA A 232 -24.13 -11.16 -0.63
C ALA A 232 -23.83 -12.66 -0.81
N GLN A 233 -22.67 -13.01 -1.38
CA GLN A 233 -22.29 -14.42 -1.68
C GLN A 233 -20.91 -14.81 -1.09
N ALA A 234 -20.35 -14.03 -0.16
CA ALA A 234 -19.09 -14.36 0.53
C ALA A 234 -19.33 -14.56 2.02
#